data_1f9b550a25f18f0a43ce957375b17dd9
#
_entry.id   1f9b550a25f18f0a43ce957375b17dd9
#
_cell.length_a   1.000
_cell.length_b   1.000
_cell.length_c   1.000
_cell.angle_alpha   90.00
_cell.angle_beta   90.00
_cell.angle_gamma   90.00
#
_symmetry.space_group_name_H-M   'P 1'
#
loop_
_entity.id
_entity.type
_entity.pdbx_description
1 polymer ?
#
loop_
_entity_poly.entity_id
_entity_poly.type
_entity_poly.pdbx_seq_one_letter_code
_entity_poly.pdbx_strand_id
1 'polypeptide(L)'
;QEIGITGGEPTLIGDNLFTLINHIKKVLPQTAISILSNGVKFADKEYAMKLAKCRHQDLQIDIPLFSDIAEEHNRIVGAKTFYKTVQGLYNLALFRQRIGLRIVVHKQTYKRLPQFADFIYHNFPFVAQIAFMQMETTGLAKENFDELWIDPYDYNRELREAVLLLADRGMKPYICLLYTSD
;
A
#
# COMPACT_ATOMS: atom_id res chain seq x y z
N GLN A 1 -3.28 -20.19 -5.60
CA GLN A 1 -2.23 -19.50 -6.39
C GLN A 1 -2.52 -18.00 -6.41
N GLU A 2 -1.48 -17.19 -6.57
CA GLU A 2 -1.58 -15.73 -6.63
C GLU A 2 -0.71 -15.19 -7.77
N ILE A 3 -1.19 -14.15 -8.45
CA ILE A 3 -0.45 -13.39 -9.44
C ILE A 3 -0.27 -11.97 -8.91
N GLY A 4 0.99 -11.57 -8.66
CA GLY A 4 1.36 -10.21 -8.36
C GLY A 4 1.57 -9.39 -9.63
N ILE A 5 0.85 -8.28 -9.77
CA ILE A 5 1.06 -7.30 -10.84
C ILE A 5 1.80 -6.09 -10.25
N THR A 6 3.04 -5.93 -10.64
CA THR A 6 3.95 -4.89 -10.17
C THR A 6 4.83 -4.39 -11.33
N GLY A 7 5.86 -3.65 -11.01
CA GLY A 7 6.75 -2.99 -11.97
C GLY A 7 6.57 -1.48 -11.81
N GLY A 8 7.24 -0.57 -12.45
CA GLY A 8 7.14 0.86 -12.21
C GLY A 8 5.79 1.32 -11.62
N GLU A 9 4.78 1.53 -12.45
CA GLU A 9 3.41 1.77 -12.01
C GLU A 9 2.44 1.06 -12.96
N PRO A 10 1.75 -0.04 -12.53
CA PRO A 10 0.89 -0.83 -13.41
C PRO A 10 -0.25 -0.05 -14.06
N THR A 11 -0.76 0.98 -13.40
CA THR A 11 -1.88 1.76 -13.95
C THR A 11 -1.51 2.63 -15.16
N LEU A 12 -0.20 2.80 -15.44
CA LEU A 12 0.27 3.55 -16.61
C LEU A 12 -0.06 2.85 -17.94
N ILE A 13 -0.29 1.53 -17.92
CA ILE A 13 -0.74 0.82 -19.14
C ILE A 13 -2.21 1.10 -19.49
N GLY A 14 -2.87 1.92 -18.69
CA GLY A 14 -4.25 2.36 -18.95
C GLY A 14 -5.25 1.21 -18.95
N ASP A 15 -6.14 1.18 -19.94
CA ASP A 15 -7.20 0.18 -20.05
C ASP A 15 -6.67 -1.25 -20.33
N ASN A 16 -5.41 -1.39 -20.74
CA ASN A 16 -4.77 -2.70 -20.90
C ASN A 16 -4.67 -3.46 -19.56
N LEU A 17 -4.62 -2.75 -18.42
CA LEU A 17 -4.68 -3.38 -17.10
C LEU A 17 -5.97 -4.19 -16.92
N PHE A 18 -7.11 -3.63 -17.33
CA PHE A 18 -8.41 -4.30 -17.22
C PHE A 18 -8.51 -5.48 -18.20
N THR A 19 -7.92 -5.34 -19.38
CA THR A 19 -7.81 -6.44 -20.35
C THR A 19 -7.02 -7.60 -19.78
N LEU A 20 -5.88 -7.32 -19.11
CA LEU A 20 -5.06 -8.33 -18.45
C LEU A 20 -5.83 -9.02 -17.31
N ILE A 21 -6.49 -8.26 -16.43
CA ILE A 21 -7.27 -8.82 -15.31
C ILE A 21 -8.40 -9.74 -15.86
N ASN A 22 -9.12 -9.29 -16.89
CA ASN A 22 -10.18 -10.08 -17.50
C ASN A 22 -9.64 -11.35 -18.17
N HIS A 23 -8.45 -11.29 -18.78
CA HIS A 23 -7.79 -12.47 -19.34
C HIS A 23 -7.41 -13.48 -18.25
N ILE A 24 -6.77 -13.02 -17.17
CA ILE A 24 -6.42 -13.88 -16.02
C ILE A 24 -7.69 -14.52 -15.46
N LYS A 25 -8.74 -13.74 -15.22
CA LYS A 25 -10.03 -14.25 -14.74
C LYS A 25 -10.60 -15.36 -15.63
N LYS A 26 -10.43 -15.24 -16.96
CA LYS A 26 -10.92 -16.24 -17.93
C LYS A 26 -10.10 -17.53 -17.91
N VAL A 27 -8.77 -17.43 -17.86
CA VAL A 27 -7.89 -18.59 -18.00
C VAL A 27 -7.49 -19.22 -16.68
N LEU A 28 -7.51 -18.45 -15.59
CA LEU A 28 -7.12 -18.84 -14.24
C LEU A 28 -8.15 -18.36 -13.19
N PRO A 29 -9.41 -18.80 -13.25
CA PRO A 29 -10.51 -18.21 -12.46
C PRO A 29 -10.37 -18.35 -10.94
N GLN A 30 -9.54 -19.26 -10.45
CA GLN A 30 -9.29 -19.49 -9.03
C GLN A 30 -8.01 -18.81 -8.51
N THR A 31 -7.33 -18.03 -9.35
CA THR A 31 -6.07 -17.39 -8.98
C THR A 31 -6.34 -15.99 -8.42
N ALA A 32 -5.85 -15.71 -7.22
CA ALA A 32 -5.88 -14.37 -6.64
C ALA A 32 -5.01 -13.40 -7.45
N ILE A 33 -5.40 -12.13 -7.49
CA ILE A 33 -4.61 -11.06 -8.12
C ILE A 33 -4.30 -10.01 -7.07
N SER A 34 -3.02 -9.69 -6.90
CA SER A 34 -2.54 -8.55 -6.11
C SER A 34 -1.91 -7.51 -7.05
N ILE A 35 -2.36 -6.27 -6.97
CA ILE A 35 -1.84 -5.15 -7.77
C ILE A 35 -1.14 -4.17 -6.83
N LEU A 36 0.17 -3.98 -7.00
CA LEU A 36 0.92 -2.96 -6.29
C LEU A 36 0.92 -1.66 -7.11
N SER A 37 0.23 -0.64 -6.63
CA SER A 37 0.07 0.65 -7.32
C SER A 37 0.21 1.81 -6.35
N ASN A 38 0.76 2.94 -6.81
CA ASN A 38 0.82 4.18 -6.03
C ASN A 38 -0.57 4.82 -5.76
N GLY A 39 -1.64 4.29 -6.33
CA GLY A 39 -3.00 4.75 -6.11
C GLY A 39 -3.41 6.00 -6.88
N VAL A 40 -2.47 6.74 -7.45
CA VAL A 40 -2.69 8.08 -8.05
C VAL A 40 -3.70 8.04 -9.20
N LYS A 41 -3.63 7.05 -10.06
CA LYS A 41 -4.55 6.92 -11.20
C LYS A 41 -5.99 6.65 -10.77
N PHE A 42 -6.18 6.00 -9.63
CA PHE A 42 -7.51 5.76 -9.06
C PHE A 42 -8.18 7.00 -8.46
N ALA A 43 -7.46 8.14 -8.37
CA ALA A 43 -8.10 9.44 -8.11
C ALA A 43 -9.11 9.81 -9.20
N ASP A 44 -8.92 9.30 -10.43
CA ASP A 44 -9.93 9.29 -11.46
C ASP A 44 -11.01 8.24 -11.12
N LYS A 45 -12.19 8.74 -10.76
CA LYS A 45 -13.34 7.92 -10.37
C LYS A 45 -13.78 6.95 -11.47
N GLU A 46 -13.69 7.36 -12.72
CA GLU A 46 -14.06 6.54 -13.86
C GLU A 46 -13.08 5.37 -14.01
N TYR A 47 -11.78 5.60 -13.81
CA TYR A 47 -10.77 4.56 -13.85
C TYR A 47 -10.97 3.52 -12.72
N ALA A 48 -11.27 3.98 -11.49
CA ALA A 48 -11.60 3.09 -10.38
C ALA A 48 -12.88 2.28 -10.66
N MET A 49 -13.90 2.88 -11.28
CA MET A 49 -15.12 2.19 -11.69
C MET A 49 -14.83 1.11 -12.76
N LYS A 50 -13.94 1.38 -13.72
CA LYS A 50 -13.54 0.39 -14.74
C LYS A 50 -12.90 -0.84 -14.08
N LEU A 51 -12.03 -0.65 -13.08
CA LEU A 51 -11.46 -1.76 -12.32
C LEU A 51 -12.55 -2.62 -11.67
N ALA A 52 -13.51 -1.99 -11.01
CA ALA A 52 -14.62 -2.68 -10.37
C ALA A 52 -15.48 -3.48 -11.35
N LYS A 53 -15.62 -3.01 -12.60
CA LYS A 53 -16.35 -3.74 -13.67
C LYS A 53 -15.66 -5.03 -14.10
N CYS A 54 -14.38 -5.24 -13.80
CA CYS A 54 -13.71 -6.53 -14.06
C CYS A 54 -14.31 -7.64 -13.19
N ARG A 55 -14.88 -7.33 -12.00
CA ARG A 55 -15.56 -8.27 -11.11
C ARG A 55 -14.73 -9.54 -10.86
N HIS A 56 -13.44 -9.38 -10.61
CA HIS A 56 -12.60 -10.49 -10.20
C HIS A 56 -12.90 -10.82 -8.73
N GLN A 57 -13.05 -12.12 -8.40
CA GLN A 57 -13.49 -12.54 -7.07
C GLN A 57 -12.45 -12.27 -5.97
N ASP A 58 -11.18 -12.45 -6.30
CA ASP A 58 -10.06 -12.27 -5.38
C ASP A 58 -9.02 -11.33 -5.99
N LEU A 59 -9.37 -10.04 -6.04
CA LEU A 59 -8.52 -8.95 -6.50
C LEU A 59 -8.27 -8.00 -5.34
N GLN A 60 -7.01 -7.74 -5.03
CA GLN A 60 -6.60 -6.76 -4.04
C GLN A 60 -5.69 -5.71 -4.68
N ILE A 61 -5.87 -4.47 -4.26
CA ILE A 61 -4.99 -3.37 -4.64
C ILE A 61 -4.20 -2.95 -3.41
N ASP A 62 -2.88 -3.10 -3.46
CA ASP A 62 -1.97 -2.71 -2.40
C ASP A 62 -1.37 -1.35 -2.72
N ILE A 63 -1.61 -0.39 -1.83
CA ILE A 63 -1.21 1.01 -2.01
C ILE A 63 -0.22 1.40 -0.93
N PRO A 64 1.01 1.83 -1.29
CA PRO A 64 1.95 2.38 -0.34
C PRO A 64 1.51 3.78 0.12
N LEU A 65 1.55 3.98 1.43
CA LEU A 65 1.37 5.29 2.05
C LEU A 65 2.51 5.51 3.05
N PHE A 66 3.18 6.64 2.98
CA PHE A 66 4.44 6.85 3.70
C PHE A 66 4.31 7.75 4.92
N SER A 67 3.26 8.55 5.03
CA SER A 67 3.00 9.41 6.19
C SER A 67 1.53 9.84 6.22
N ASP A 68 1.07 10.25 7.39
CA ASP A 68 -0.18 10.98 7.63
C ASP A 68 -0.04 12.48 7.28
N ILE A 69 1.19 12.95 7.06
CA ILE A 69 1.51 14.33 6.69
C ILE A 69 1.80 14.40 5.19
N ALA A 70 1.01 15.22 4.47
CA ALA A 70 1.10 15.32 3.01
C ALA A 70 2.50 15.71 2.51
N GLU A 71 3.14 16.65 3.19
CA GLU A 71 4.47 17.14 2.84
C GLU A 71 5.54 16.04 3.00
N GLU A 72 5.45 15.25 4.06
CA GLU A 72 6.37 14.12 4.31
C GLU A 72 6.19 13.02 3.26
N HIS A 73 4.93 12.59 3.02
CA HIS A 73 4.63 11.64 1.96
C HIS A 73 5.19 12.11 0.61
N ASN A 74 4.89 13.35 0.23
CA ASN A 74 5.33 13.92 -1.04
C ASN A 74 6.86 14.02 -1.16
N ARG A 75 7.54 14.32 -0.07
CA ARG A 75 9.01 14.35 -0.02
C ARG A 75 9.60 12.97 -0.25
N ILE A 76 9.05 11.93 0.40
CA ILE A 76 9.53 10.56 0.30
C ILE A 76 9.33 10.01 -1.12
N VAL A 77 8.16 10.23 -1.71
CA VAL A 77 7.86 9.74 -3.08
C VAL A 77 8.44 10.63 -4.19
N GLY A 78 8.97 11.80 -3.86
CA GLY A 78 9.51 12.76 -4.84
C GLY A 78 8.46 13.45 -5.72
N ALA A 79 7.18 13.43 -5.34
CA ALA A 79 6.08 13.98 -6.13
C ALA A 79 4.90 14.41 -5.24
N LYS A 80 4.17 15.46 -5.65
CA LYS A 80 2.98 15.96 -4.93
C LYS A 80 1.76 15.06 -5.18
N THR A 81 1.74 13.87 -4.57
CA THR A 81 0.74 12.82 -4.86
C THR A 81 -0.18 12.49 -3.69
N PHE A 82 0.11 12.91 -2.45
CA PHE A 82 -0.64 12.51 -1.25
C PHE A 82 -2.17 12.58 -1.45
N TYR A 83 -2.70 13.73 -1.82
CA TYR A 83 -4.14 13.91 -1.96
C TYR A 83 -4.74 13.07 -3.10
N LYS A 84 -3.97 12.82 -4.17
CA LYS A 84 -4.41 11.92 -5.26
C LYS A 84 -4.42 10.48 -4.79
N THR A 85 -3.41 10.03 -4.05
CA THR A 85 -3.37 8.67 -3.47
C THR A 85 -4.53 8.48 -2.51
N VAL A 86 -4.79 9.44 -1.61
CA VAL A 86 -5.94 9.42 -0.68
C VAL A 86 -7.26 9.39 -1.44
N GLN A 87 -7.44 10.21 -2.47
CA GLN A 87 -8.64 10.20 -3.30
C GLN A 87 -8.82 8.85 -4.01
N GLY A 88 -7.71 8.24 -4.45
CA GLY A 88 -7.70 6.91 -5.05
C GLY A 88 -8.21 5.84 -4.08
N LEU A 89 -7.76 5.87 -2.82
CA LEU A 89 -8.26 4.99 -1.76
C LEU A 89 -9.78 5.12 -1.57
N TYR A 90 -10.30 6.34 -1.48
CA TYR A 90 -11.74 6.57 -1.35
C TYR A 90 -12.54 6.12 -2.58
N ASN A 91 -12.04 6.34 -3.79
CA ASN A 91 -12.71 5.89 -5.00
C ASN A 91 -12.73 4.34 -5.10
N LEU A 92 -11.63 3.67 -4.75
CA LEU A 92 -11.59 2.21 -4.68
C LEU A 92 -12.58 1.67 -3.63
N ALA A 93 -12.65 2.29 -2.46
CA ALA A 93 -13.61 1.94 -1.42
C ALA A 93 -15.05 2.17 -1.86
N LEU A 94 -15.34 3.29 -2.54
CA LEU A 94 -16.65 3.59 -3.11
C LEU A 94 -17.16 2.46 -4.03
N PHE A 95 -16.26 1.86 -4.79
CA PHE A 95 -16.56 0.73 -5.67
C PHE A 95 -16.30 -0.64 -5.02
N ARG A 96 -16.16 -0.69 -3.68
CA ARG A 96 -16.03 -1.92 -2.88
C ARG A 96 -14.86 -2.81 -3.33
N GLN A 97 -13.75 -2.18 -3.72
CA GLN A 97 -12.54 -2.92 -4.01
C GLN A 97 -11.83 -3.29 -2.71
N ARG A 98 -11.16 -4.44 -2.71
CA ARG A 98 -10.34 -4.85 -1.58
C ARG A 98 -9.01 -4.10 -1.64
N ILE A 99 -8.68 -3.38 -0.56
CA ILE A 99 -7.53 -2.49 -0.49
C ILE A 99 -6.61 -2.95 0.63
N GLY A 100 -5.34 -3.09 0.32
CA GLY A 100 -4.25 -3.21 1.30
C GLY A 100 -3.48 -1.89 1.40
N LEU A 101 -3.07 -1.50 2.60
CA LEU A 101 -2.07 -0.44 2.78
C LEU A 101 -0.71 -1.06 3.03
N ARG A 102 0.33 -0.49 2.42
CA ARG A 102 1.73 -0.87 2.65
C ARG A 102 2.48 0.30 3.26
N ILE A 103 3.06 0.08 4.43
CA ILE A 103 3.79 1.08 5.19
C ILE A 103 5.22 0.59 5.33
N VAL A 104 6.14 1.22 4.60
CA VAL A 104 7.57 0.94 4.74
C VAL A 104 8.09 1.74 5.94
N VAL A 105 8.62 1.01 6.93
CA VAL A 105 9.19 1.60 8.13
C VAL A 105 10.64 1.99 7.85
N HIS A 106 10.97 3.26 8.05
CA HIS A 106 12.32 3.78 7.90
C HIS A 106 12.62 4.93 8.87
N LYS A 107 13.89 5.28 9.00
CA LYS A 107 14.45 6.24 9.97
C LYS A 107 13.70 7.58 10.03
N GLN A 108 13.15 8.03 8.91
CA GLN A 108 12.48 9.33 8.82
C GLN A 108 11.02 9.30 9.28
N THR A 109 10.36 8.12 9.34
CA THR A 109 8.92 8.01 9.61
C THR A 109 8.58 7.20 10.86
N TYR A 110 9.46 6.34 11.35
CA TYR A 110 9.14 5.39 12.42
C TYR A 110 8.56 6.03 13.68
N LYS A 111 9.06 7.21 14.07
CA LYS A 111 8.59 7.91 15.29
C LYS A 111 7.12 8.28 15.25
N ARG A 112 6.55 8.41 14.04
CA ARG A 112 5.15 8.77 13.84
C ARG A 112 4.23 7.57 13.57
N LEU A 113 4.74 6.33 13.65
CA LEU A 113 3.91 5.14 13.41
C LEU A 113 2.62 5.09 14.24
N PRO A 114 2.62 5.44 15.55
CA PRO A 114 1.38 5.47 16.32
C PRO A 114 0.36 6.50 15.82
N GLN A 115 0.81 7.74 15.51
CA GLN A 115 -0.04 8.78 14.96
C GLN A 115 -0.55 8.43 13.55
N PHE A 116 0.31 7.81 12.76
CA PHE A 116 -0.06 7.34 11.44
C PHE A 116 -1.09 6.20 11.50
N ALA A 117 -0.95 5.28 12.45
CA ALA A 117 -1.94 4.23 12.70
C ALA A 117 -3.30 4.83 13.11
N ASP A 118 -3.31 5.84 13.99
CA ASP A 118 -4.54 6.55 14.36
C ASP A 118 -5.18 7.26 13.17
N PHE A 119 -4.38 7.92 12.34
CA PHE A 119 -4.84 8.53 11.09
C PHE A 119 -5.48 7.49 10.15
N ILE A 120 -4.85 6.32 9.96
CA ILE A 120 -5.37 5.23 9.12
C ILE A 120 -6.73 4.76 9.66
N TYR A 121 -6.84 4.53 10.96
CA TYR A 121 -8.08 4.10 11.57
C TYR A 121 -9.24 5.08 11.30
N HIS A 122 -9.00 6.38 11.46
CA HIS A 122 -10.05 7.39 11.29
C HIS A 122 -10.40 7.68 9.83
N ASN A 123 -9.43 7.58 8.92
CA ASN A 123 -9.63 7.97 7.52
C ASN A 123 -9.86 6.78 6.57
N PHE A 124 -9.34 5.58 6.89
CA PHE A 124 -9.39 4.42 6.01
C PHE A 124 -9.91 3.16 6.71
N PRO A 125 -11.04 3.22 7.45
CA PRO A 125 -11.56 2.04 8.17
C PRO A 125 -12.00 0.91 7.23
N PHE A 126 -12.05 1.16 5.94
CA PHE A 126 -12.44 0.23 4.90
C PHE A 126 -11.28 -0.61 4.34
N VAL A 127 -10.02 -0.36 4.73
CA VAL A 127 -8.91 -1.18 4.24
C VAL A 127 -8.96 -2.58 4.82
N ALA A 128 -8.69 -3.57 3.96
CA ALA A 128 -8.78 -4.97 4.33
C ALA A 128 -7.59 -5.45 5.16
N GLN A 129 -6.41 -4.84 4.94
CA GLN A 129 -5.18 -5.17 5.66
C GLN A 129 -4.19 -4.01 5.62
N ILE A 130 -3.28 -4.00 6.60
CA ILE A 130 -2.21 -3.00 6.72
C ILE A 130 -0.91 -3.75 6.95
N ALA A 131 0.02 -3.65 6.00
CA ALA A 131 1.32 -4.31 6.08
C ALA A 131 2.39 -3.29 6.49
N PHE A 132 2.94 -3.45 7.69
CA PHE A 132 4.16 -2.77 8.11
C PHE A 132 5.35 -3.56 7.59
N MET A 133 6.16 -2.96 6.76
CA MET A 133 7.24 -3.62 6.06
C MET A 133 8.58 -3.02 6.48
N GLN A 134 9.55 -3.87 6.73
CA GLN A 134 10.94 -3.42 6.82
C GLN A 134 11.37 -2.89 5.45
N MET A 135 12.20 -1.85 5.46
CA MET A 135 12.79 -1.28 4.24
C MET A 135 13.77 -2.29 3.62
N GLU A 136 13.58 -2.56 2.33
CA GLU A 136 14.56 -3.32 1.54
C GLU A 136 15.75 -2.44 1.18
N THR A 137 16.96 -2.97 1.29
CA THR A 137 18.22 -2.28 0.99
C THR A 137 18.62 -2.44 -0.48
N THR A 138 17.66 -2.18 -1.39
CA THR A 138 17.87 -2.29 -2.85
C THR A 138 17.55 -0.99 -3.57
N GLY A 139 18.08 -0.81 -4.78
CA GLY A 139 17.85 0.38 -5.60
C GLY A 139 18.20 1.67 -4.87
N LEU A 140 17.36 2.71 -4.99
CA LEU A 140 17.56 4.01 -4.35
C LEU A 140 17.66 3.95 -2.82
N ALA A 141 17.04 2.95 -2.19
CA ALA A 141 17.16 2.77 -0.73
C ALA A 141 18.60 2.42 -0.31
N LYS A 142 19.32 1.68 -1.16
CA LYS A 142 20.74 1.39 -0.94
C LYS A 142 21.61 2.64 -1.04
N GLU A 143 21.32 3.51 -1.99
CA GLU A 143 22.05 4.77 -2.19
C GLU A 143 21.84 5.77 -1.03
N ASN A 144 20.69 5.69 -0.37
CA ASN A 144 20.29 6.55 0.76
C ASN A 144 20.25 5.76 2.09
N PHE A 145 21.05 4.72 2.22
CA PHE A 145 21.01 3.80 3.35
C PHE A 145 21.15 4.51 4.70
N ASP A 146 22.12 5.36 4.87
CA ASP A 146 22.40 6.06 6.13
C ASP A 146 21.26 6.99 6.59
N GLU A 147 20.48 7.51 5.64
CA GLU A 147 19.36 8.41 5.90
C GLU A 147 18.03 7.66 6.14
N LEU A 148 17.91 6.47 5.58
CA LEU A 148 16.64 5.73 5.57
C LEU A 148 16.66 4.51 6.48
N TRP A 149 17.80 3.81 6.56
CA TRP A 149 17.86 2.56 7.30
C TRP A 149 17.80 2.79 8.81
N ILE A 150 17.10 1.90 9.49
CA ILE A 150 17.00 1.84 10.94
C ILE A 150 16.89 0.37 11.36
N ASP A 151 17.58 0.02 12.44
CA ASP A 151 17.46 -1.31 13.03
C ASP A 151 16.02 -1.58 13.50
N PRO A 152 15.42 -2.73 13.17
CA PRO A 152 14.11 -3.12 13.68
C PRO A 152 13.99 -3.05 15.19
N TYR A 153 15.06 -3.28 15.93
CA TYR A 153 15.08 -3.14 17.39
C TYR A 153 14.78 -1.69 17.83
N ASP A 154 15.30 -0.70 17.11
CA ASP A 154 15.18 0.72 17.47
C ASP A 154 13.77 1.29 17.26
N TYR A 155 12.97 0.70 16.35
CA TYR A 155 11.59 1.13 16.12
C TYR A 155 10.51 0.16 16.66
N ASN A 156 10.94 -0.88 17.36
CA ASN A 156 10.02 -1.92 17.86
C ASN A 156 8.91 -1.36 18.76
N ARG A 157 9.21 -0.38 19.59
CA ARG A 157 8.23 0.25 20.48
C ARG A 157 7.12 0.94 19.69
N GLU A 158 7.48 1.79 18.76
CA GLU A 158 6.55 2.57 17.93
C GLU A 158 5.74 1.66 16.99
N LEU A 159 6.39 0.64 16.44
CA LEU A 159 5.71 -0.36 15.62
C LEU A 159 4.69 -1.16 16.44
N ARG A 160 5.07 -1.63 17.62
CA ARG A 160 4.18 -2.37 18.52
C ARG A 160 2.97 -1.52 18.91
N GLU A 161 3.18 -0.26 19.29
CA GLU A 161 2.11 0.67 19.64
C GLU A 161 1.14 0.86 18.48
N ALA A 162 1.64 1.10 17.26
CA ALA A 162 0.83 1.25 16.06
C ALA A 162 0.02 -0.01 15.74
N VAL A 163 0.66 -1.19 15.82
CA VAL A 163 0.01 -2.48 15.54
C VAL A 163 -1.09 -2.76 16.55
N LEU A 164 -0.84 -2.58 17.86
CA LEU A 164 -1.83 -2.80 18.90
C LEU A 164 -3.01 -1.84 18.75
N LEU A 165 -2.76 -0.54 18.48
CA LEU A 165 -3.80 0.44 18.26
C LEU A 165 -4.77 0.03 17.14
N LEU A 166 -4.24 -0.47 16.02
CA LEU A 166 -5.06 -0.93 14.89
C LEU A 166 -5.77 -2.25 15.20
N ALA A 167 -5.09 -3.20 15.83
CA ALA A 167 -5.65 -4.51 16.17
C ALA A 167 -6.79 -4.39 17.20
N ASP A 168 -6.63 -3.58 18.25
CA ASP A 168 -7.64 -3.34 19.28
C ASP A 168 -8.90 -2.68 18.71
N ARG A 169 -8.76 -1.97 17.60
CA ARG A 169 -9.86 -1.34 16.85
C ARG A 169 -10.44 -2.21 15.72
N GLY A 170 -10.04 -3.49 15.67
CA GLY A 170 -10.59 -4.50 14.75
C GLY A 170 -10.03 -4.43 13.32
N MET A 171 -8.96 -3.66 13.09
CA MET A 171 -8.25 -3.67 11.81
C MET A 171 -7.27 -4.85 11.76
N LYS A 172 -6.71 -5.14 10.58
CA LYS A 172 -5.82 -6.29 10.35
C LYS A 172 -4.39 -5.82 10.01
N PRO A 173 -3.57 -5.44 11.02
CA PRO A 173 -2.17 -5.14 10.81
C PRO A 173 -1.35 -6.43 10.66
N TYR A 174 -0.36 -6.38 9.77
CA TYR A 174 0.65 -7.42 9.57
C TYR A 174 2.03 -6.81 9.66
N ILE A 175 2.98 -7.56 10.19
CA ILE A 175 4.39 -7.18 10.19
C ILE A 175 5.11 -8.08 9.20
N CYS A 176 5.75 -7.47 8.21
CA CYS A 176 6.56 -8.13 7.20
C CYS A 176 8.03 -7.76 7.42
N LEU A 177 8.74 -8.61 8.14
CA LEU A 177 10.19 -8.46 8.34
C LEU A 177 10.89 -9.29 7.26
N LEU A 178 11.85 -8.66 6.60
CA LEU A 178 12.73 -9.36 5.67
C LEU A 178 13.90 -9.91 6.49
N TYR A 179 14.00 -11.22 6.56
CA TYR A 179 15.23 -11.85 7.00
C TYR A 179 16.21 -11.78 5.83
N THR A 180 17.19 -10.87 5.92
CA THR A 180 18.37 -10.97 5.06
C THR A 180 19.21 -12.11 5.65
N SER A 181 19.11 -13.30 5.05
CA SER A 181 20.18 -14.29 5.23
C SER A 181 21.43 -13.74 4.58
N ASP A 182 22.49 -13.54 5.35
CA ASP A 182 23.84 -13.29 4.86
C ASP A 182 24.29 -14.38 3.87
#